data_4c0a605ac289970108c21625172619b8
#
_entry.id   4c0a605ac289970108c21625172619b8
#
_cell.length_a   1.000
_cell.length_b   1.000
_cell.length_c   1.000
_cell.angle_alpha   90.00
_cell.angle_beta   90.00
_cell.angle_gamma   90.00
#
_symmetry.space_group_name_H-M   'P 1'
#
loop_
_entity.id
_entity.type
_entity.pdbx_description
1 polymer ?
#
loop_
_entity_poly.entity_id
_entity_poly.type
_entity_poly.pdbx_seq_one_letter_code
_entity_poly.pdbx_strand_id
1 'polypeptide(L)'
;MKKKNIIISIACSIFFIICVGAAIILFPKVKEETIAYSTSIEDLFEKEGHFYVYFNRKECPYCDNIEDDIKQFKKENAVYEIDAEACKGTRNYDWDSHEKKYDVEIGEKDSTGKIVFYDGLDENLIKEKYPPIHYKIIWANENYAALHEGKEAGKVYAISTHPNIKKEELSEKKFVLGGVPTLVEFENHKVINFYFDD
;
A
#
# COMPACT_ATOMS: atom_id res chain seq x y z
N MET A 1 -15.15 16.28 62.89
CA MET A 1 -15.41 16.25 61.41
C MET A 1 -14.15 16.39 60.54
N LYS A 2 -13.10 17.12 60.88
CA LYS A 2 -11.93 17.35 60.00
C LYS A 2 -11.07 16.10 59.71
N LYS A 3 -10.91 15.14 60.62
CA LYS A 3 -10.09 13.92 60.38
C LYS A 3 -10.67 12.95 59.36
N LYS A 4 -12.01 12.83 59.25
CA LYS A 4 -12.67 11.91 58.29
C LYS A 4 -12.49 12.35 56.83
N ASN A 5 -12.50 13.67 56.57
CA ASN A 5 -12.33 14.22 55.22
C ASN A 5 -10.88 14.09 54.70
N ILE A 6 -9.88 14.12 55.62
CA ILE A 6 -8.46 13.93 55.26
C ILE A 6 -8.19 12.48 54.84
N ILE A 7 -8.76 11.51 55.56
CA ILE A 7 -8.60 10.06 55.22
C ILE A 7 -9.24 9.73 53.87
N ILE A 8 -10.43 10.29 53.56
CA ILE A 8 -11.09 10.08 52.28
C ILE A 8 -10.29 10.71 51.14
N SER A 9 -9.72 11.90 51.32
CA SER A 9 -8.89 12.56 50.30
C SER A 9 -7.61 11.77 50.01
N ILE A 10 -6.94 11.22 51.00
CA ILE A 10 -5.73 10.40 50.84
C ILE A 10 -6.08 9.08 50.10
N ALA A 11 -7.20 8.43 50.46
CA ALA A 11 -7.64 7.19 49.82
C ALA A 11 -7.97 7.41 48.33
N CYS A 12 -8.64 8.51 47.97
CA CYS A 12 -8.93 8.86 46.56
C CYS A 12 -7.66 9.13 45.75
N SER A 13 -6.67 9.80 46.38
CA SER A 13 -5.39 10.09 45.69
C SER A 13 -4.59 8.81 45.43
N ILE A 14 -4.55 7.88 46.38
CA ILE A 14 -3.88 6.58 46.21
C ILE A 14 -4.58 5.73 45.13
N PHE A 15 -5.91 5.71 45.12
CA PHE A 15 -6.69 5.00 44.10
C PHE A 15 -6.47 5.56 42.72
N PHE A 16 -6.38 6.88 42.56
CA PHE A 16 -6.08 7.54 41.28
C PHE A 16 -4.68 7.19 40.76
N ILE A 17 -3.67 7.17 41.67
CA ILE A 17 -2.28 6.77 41.29
C ILE A 17 -2.23 5.31 40.87
N ILE A 18 -2.97 4.41 41.52
CA ILE A 18 -3.03 2.99 41.16
C ILE A 18 -3.73 2.82 39.80
N CYS A 19 -4.81 3.54 39.55
CA CYS A 19 -5.53 3.49 38.25
C CYS A 19 -4.68 4.03 37.09
N VAL A 20 -3.94 5.12 37.28
CA VAL A 20 -3.02 5.67 36.29
C VAL A 20 -1.82 4.73 36.07
N GLY A 21 -1.26 4.14 37.13
CA GLY A 21 -0.20 3.14 37.03
C GLY A 21 -0.65 1.86 36.30
N ALA A 22 -1.87 1.38 36.56
CA ALA A 22 -2.43 0.23 35.89
C ALA A 22 -2.70 0.51 34.40
N ALA A 23 -3.14 1.72 34.05
CA ALA A 23 -3.34 2.12 32.64
C ALA A 23 -2.01 2.12 31.86
N ILE A 24 -0.92 2.57 32.47
CA ILE A 24 0.42 2.56 31.85
C ILE A 24 0.94 1.13 31.62
N ILE A 25 0.56 0.17 32.51
CA ILE A 25 0.97 -1.24 32.37
C ILE A 25 0.10 -1.98 31.34
N LEU A 26 -1.17 -1.56 31.17
CA LEU A 26 -2.12 -2.21 30.25
C LEU A 26 -1.99 -1.74 28.78
N PHE A 27 -1.29 -0.63 28.55
CA PHE A 27 -0.92 -0.21 27.20
C PHE A 27 0.59 -0.38 27.05
N PRO A 28 1.06 -1.52 26.57
CA PRO A 28 2.48 -1.67 26.25
C PRO A 28 2.81 -0.58 25.22
N LYS A 29 3.78 0.29 25.57
CA LYS A 29 4.40 1.15 24.57
C LYS A 29 4.80 0.26 23.42
N VAL A 30 4.23 0.51 22.23
CA VAL A 30 4.72 -0.09 20.98
C VAL A 30 6.23 0.20 20.99
N LYS A 31 7.04 -0.82 21.20
CA LYS A 31 8.48 -0.71 21.04
C LYS A 31 8.70 -0.38 19.59
N GLU A 32 9.37 0.72 19.33
CA GLU A 32 9.96 1.04 18.05
C GLU A 32 11.03 -0.03 17.76
N GLU A 33 10.59 -1.20 17.30
CA GLU A 33 11.50 -2.22 16.78
C GLU A 33 11.90 -1.76 15.37
N THR A 34 12.99 -1.02 15.31
CA THR A 34 13.72 -0.80 14.07
C THR A 34 14.17 -2.17 13.59
N ILE A 35 13.44 -2.75 12.62
CA ILE A 35 13.86 -4.00 12.00
C ILE A 35 15.10 -3.70 11.18
N ALA A 36 16.16 -4.43 11.50
CA ALA A 36 17.42 -4.37 10.79
C ALA A 36 17.20 -4.71 9.30
N TYR A 37 17.97 -4.07 8.43
CA TYR A 37 17.95 -4.08 6.96
C TYR A 37 18.11 -5.46 6.27
N SER A 38 17.84 -6.57 6.92
CA SER A 38 17.96 -7.92 6.37
C SER A 38 16.74 -8.80 6.58
N THR A 39 15.55 -8.20 6.59
CA THR A 39 14.31 -8.96 6.72
C THR A 39 14.04 -9.70 5.42
N SER A 40 13.69 -10.98 5.52
CA SER A 40 13.18 -11.77 4.41
C SER A 40 11.65 -11.80 4.45
N ILE A 41 11.02 -12.11 3.34
CA ILE A 41 9.56 -12.35 3.32
C ILE A 41 9.18 -13.51 4.24
N GLU A 42 10.03 -14.54 4.36
CA GLU A 42 9.84 -15.66 5.28
C GLU A 42 9.68 -15.17 6.72
N ASP A 43 10.57 -14.27 7.19
CA ASP A 43 10.51 -13.72 8.55
C ASP A 43 9.19 -12.99 8.82
N LEU A 44 8.58 -12.34 7.80
CA LEU A 44 7.30 -11.67 7.93
C LEU A 44 6.15 -12.67 8.11
N PHE A 45 6.17 -13.77 7.36
CA PHE A 45 5.17 -14.82 7.47
C PHE A 45 5.33 -15.67 8.75
N GLU A 46 6.48 -15.64 9.41
CA GLU A 46 6.68 -16.29 10.72
C GLU A 46 6.20 -15.45 11.91
N LYS A 47 5.92 -14.15 11.71
CA LYS A 47 5.48 -13.27 12.79
C LYS A 47 4.01 -13.51 13.17
N GLU A 48 3.77 -13.53 14.49
CA GLU A 48 2.43 -13.55 15.07
C GLU A 48 1.87 -12.13 15.30
N GLY A 49 0.55 -12.06 15.45
CA GLY A 49 -0.14 -10.81 15.76
C GLY A 49 -0.51 -10.03 14.51
N HIS A 50 -0.93 -8.78 14.73
CA HIS A 50 -1.39 -7.86 13.69
C HIS A 50 -0.36 -6.75 13.52
N PHE A 51 0.10 -6.53 12.29
CA PHE A 51 1.09 -5.52 11.95
C PHE A 51 1.02 -5.14 10.46
N TYR A 52 1.68 -4.04 10.13
CA TYR A 52 1.81 -3.55 8.77
C TYR A 52 3.27 -3.58 8.33
N VAL A 53 3.48 -3.75 7.04
CA VAL A 53 4.79 -3.67 6.39
C VAL A 53 4.72 -2.62 5.30
N TYR A 54 5.49 -1.56 5.44
CA TYR A 54 5.65 -0.52 4.45
C TYR A 54 6.87 -0.80 3.59
N PHE A 55 6.62 -1.22 2.35
CA PHE A 55 7.68 -1.42 1.37
C PHE A 55 7.97 -0.09 0.66
N ASN A 56 9.20 0.34 0.78
CA ASN A 56 9.72 1.53 0.13
C ASN A 56 11.04 1.21 -0.60
N ARG A 57 11.67 2.20 -1.18
CA ARG A 57 13.05 2.15 -1.64
C ARG A 57 13.69 3.51 -1.54
N LYS A 58 15.00 3.53 -1.56
CA LYS A 58 15.79 4.76 -1.62
C LYS A 58 15.51 5.50 -2.94
N GLU A 59 15.47 6.84 -2.87
CA GLU A 59 15.25 7.70 -4.06
C GLU A 59 13.91 7.43 -4.78
N CYS A 60 12.83 7.19 -4.02
CA CYS A 60 11.50 6.94 -4.52
C CYS A 60 10.62 8.19 -4.35
N PRO A 61 10.35 8.99 -5.40
CA PRO A 61 9.57 10.21 -5.27
C PRO A 61 8.13 9.99 -4.77
N TYR A 62 7.53 8.86 -5.11
CA TYR A 62 6.18 8.51 -4.63
C TYR A 62 6.20 8.16 -3.14
N CYS A 63 7.27 7.52 -2.65
CA CYS A 63 7.45 7.24 -1.23
C CYS A 63 7.61 8.54 -0.43
N ASP A 64 8.33 9.52 -0.97
CA ASP A 64 8.53 10.83 -0.35
C ASP A 64 7.21 11.58 -0.19
N ASN A 65 6.29 11.44 -1.16
CA ASN A 65 4.99 12.12 -1.13
C ASN A 65 4.09 11.66 0.03
N ILE A 66 4.22 10.42 0.50
CA ILE A 66 3.39 9.86 1.58
C ILE A 66 4.16 9.67 2.90
N GLU A 67 5.38 10.18 2.99
CA GLU A 67 6.25 9.99 4.16
C GLU A 67 5.57 10.48 5.46
N ASP A 68 4.92 11.65 5.42
CA ASP A 68 4.26 12.22 6.61
C ASP A 68 3.01 11.42 7.01
N ASP A 69 2.26 10.88 6.06
CA ASP A 69 1.12 10.02 6.32
C ASP A 69 1.57 8.69 6.96
N ILE A 70 2.64 8.10 6.46
CA ILE A 70 3.25 6.91 7.07
C ILE A 70 3.76 7.20 8.49
N LYS A 71 4.42 8.36 8.72
CA LYS A 71 4.85 8.78 10.06
C LYS A 71 3.67 8.92 11.02
N GLN A 72 2.54 9.46 10.54
CA GLN A 72 1.33 9.57 11.36
C GLN A 72 0.73 8.20 11.65
N PHE A 73 0.62 7.34 10.63
CA PHE A 73 0.07 5.99 10.74
C PHE A 73 0.85 5.12 11.75
N LYS A 74 2.17 5.25 11.80
CA LYS A 74 3.05 4.57 12.76
C LYS A 74 2.80 4.92 14.22
N LYS A 75 2.19 6.06 14.53
CA LYS A 75 1.89 6.43 15.92
C LYS A 75 0.82 5.54 16.56
N GLU A 76 -0.04 4.95 15.73
CA GLU A 76 -1.19 4.18 16.16
C GLU A 76 -1.08 2.69 15.79
N ASN A 77 -0.16 2.35 14.88
CA ASN A 77 -0.04 1.02 14.31
C ASN A 77 1.39 0.49 14.42
N ALA A 78 1.52 -0.83 14.55
CA ALA A 78 2.80 -1.51 14.41
C ALA A 78 3.18 -1.58 12.93
N VAL A 79 4.10 -0.74 12.49
CA VAL A 79 4.54 -0.67 11.09
C VAL A 79 6.03 -0.98 10.99
N TYR A 80 6.37 -1.94 10.16
CA TYR A 80 7.75 -2.27 9.78
C TYR A 80 8.07 -1.60 8.45
N GLU A 81 9.20 -0.89 8.36
CA GLU A 81 9.69 -0.35 7.10
C GLU A 81 10.73 -1.27 6.49
N ILE A 82 10.56 -1.59 5.22
CA ILE A 82 11.43 -2.51 4.51
C ILE A 82 11.79 -1.91 3.15
N ASP A 83 13.08 -1.90 2.85
CA ASP A 83 13.54 -1.62 1.51
C ASP A 83 13.19 -2.81 0.60
N ALA A 84 12.33 -2.57 -0.38
CA ALA A 84 11.83 -3.59 -1.29
C ALA A 84 12.95 -4.27 -2.12
N GLU A 85 14.01 -3.54 -2.43
CA GLU A 85 15.15 -4.08 -3.20
C GLU A 85 16.07 -4.95 -2.33
N ALA A 86 16.15 -4.64 -1.04
CA ALA A 86 16.97 -5.39 -0.10
C ALA A 86 16.25 -6.61 0.51
N CYS A 87 14.93 -6.66 0.42
CA CYS A 87 14.12 -7.71 1.03
C CYS A 87 14.21 -9.02 0.23
N LYS A 88 14.76 -10.06 0.86
CA LYS A 88 14.86 -11.38 0.23
C LYS A 88 13.48 -12.03 0.09
N GLY A 89 13.25 -12.69 -1.05
CA GLY A 89 11.99 -13.40 -1.34
C GLY A 89 10.91 -12.51 -1.99
N THR A 90 11.11 -11.21 -2.09
CA THR A 90 10.24 -10.32 -2.87
C THR A 90 10.42 -10.59 -4.36
N ARG A 91 9.32 -10.66 -5.09
CA ARG A 91 9.30 -10.76 -6.55
C ARG A 91 8.62 -9.53 -7.13
N ASN A 92 9.08 -9.09 -8.29
CA ASN A 92 8.41 -8.03 -9.04
C ASN A 92 7.15 -8.59 -9.72
N TYR A 93 6.11 -7.77 -9.74
CA TYR A 93 4.92 -8.04 -10.51
C TYR A 93 5.24 -8.04 -12.01
N ASP A 94 4.62 -8.94 -12.76
CA ASP A 94 4.79 -9.02 -14.22
C ASP A 94 3.88 -8.00 -14.91
N TRP A 95 4.37 -6.76 -15.00
CA TRP A 95 3.68 -5.66 -15.64
C TRP A 95 3.49 -5.88 -17.14
N ASP A 96 4.43 -6.53 -17.83
CA ASP A 96 4.32 -6.80 -19.27
C ASP A 96 3.13 -7.72 -19.58
N SER A 97 2.97 -8.79 -18.80
CA SER A 97 1.79 -9.65 -18.92
C SER A 97 0.50 -8.95 -18.49
N HIS A 98 0.59 -8.05 -17.50
CA HIS A 98 -0.54 -7.26 -17.04
C HIS A 98 -1.05 -6.31 -18.13
N GLU A 99 -0.15 -5.51 -18.70
CA GLU A 99 -0.47 -4.57 -19.79
C GLU A 99 -1.09 -5.27 -20.99
N LYS A 100 -0.52 -6.40 -21.41
CA LYS A 100 -1.08 -7.22 -22.52
C LYS A 100 -2.48 -7.74 -22.26
N LYS A 101 -2.81 -7.98 -20.99
CA LYS A 101 -4.09 -8.56 -20.58
C LYS A 101 -5.18 -7.52 -20.33
N TYR A 102 -4.81 -6.39 -19.75
CA TYR A 102 -5.78 -5.45 -19.18
C TYR A 102 -5.85 -4.12 -19.92
N ASP A 103 -4.78 -3.69 -20.60
CA ASP A 103 -4.81 -2.45 -21.33
C ASP A 103 -5.61 -2.60 -22.63
N VAL A 104 -6.43 -1.60 -22.93
CA VAL A 104 -7.33 -1.63 -24.08
C VAL A 104 -7.11 -0.40 -24.94
N GLU A 105 -6.90 -0.59 -26.25
CA GLU A 105 -6.96 0.50 -27.23
C GLU A 105 -8.40 0.99 -27.35
N ILE A 106 -8.63 2.27 -27.14
CA ILE A 106 -9.97 2.87 -27.03
C ILE A 106 -10.21 4.01 -28.02
N GLY A 107 -9.20 4.43 -28.74
CA GLY A 107 -9.32 5.55 -29.67
C GLY A 107 -8.00 5.96 -30.29
N GLU A 108 -8.05 7.06 -31.01
CA GLU A 108 -6.88 7.69 -31.62
C GLU A 108 -6.99 9.22 -31.57
N LYS A 109 -5.91 9.92 -31.85
CA LYS A 109 -5.95 11.36 -32.10
C LYS A 109 -6.18 11.63 -33.56
N ASP A 110 -7.16 12.49 -33.83
CA ASP A 110 -7.38 13.00 -35.20
C ASP A 110 -6.29 14.00 -35.63
N SER A 111 -6.36 14.47 -36.85
CA SER A 111 -5.43 15.43 -37.42
C SER A 111 -5.39 16.78 -36.72
N THR A 112 -6.36 17.07 -35.86
CA THR A 112 -6.42 18.29 -35.02
C THR A 112 -5.86 18.07 -33.63
N GLY A 113 -5.50 16.82 -33.27
CA GLY A 113 -5.02 16.41 -31.95
C GLY A 113 -6.12 16.12 -30.94
N LYS A 114 -7.39 16.09 -31.39
CA LYS A 114 -8.53 15.72 -30.54
C LYS A 114 -8.65 14.20 -30.45
N ILE A 115 -8.95 13.70 -29.25
CA ILE A 115 -9.22 12.27 -29.02
C ILE A 115 -10.58 11.91 -29.64
N VAL A 116 -10.56 10.86 -30.45
CA VAL A 116 -11.75 10.22 -31.04
C VAL A 116 -11.80 8.80 -30.51
N PHE A 117 -12.80 8.51 -29.68
CA PHE A 117 -13.00 7.16 -29.13
C PHE A 117 -13.68 6.26 -30.18
N TYR A 118 -13.35 4.97 -30.16
CA TYR A 118 -13.96 3.96 -31.03
C TYR A 118 -15.35 3.56 -30.53
N ASP A 119 -16.24 3.22 -31.48
CA ASP A 119 -17.53 2.55 -31.25
C ASP A 119 -18.40 3.16 -30.11
N GLY A 120 -18.39 4.47 -29.97
CA GLY A 120 -19.18 5.17 -28.97
C GLY A 120 -18.68 4.97 -27.55
N LEU A 121 -17.44 4.47 -27.36
CA LEU A 121 -16.76 4.48 -26.09
C LEU A 121 -16.56 5.91 -25.62
N ASP A 122 -16.68 6.10 -24.32
CA ASP A 122 -16.27 7.32 -23.63
C ASP A 122 -15.61 6.95 -22.30
N GLU A 123 -15.10 7.96 -21.63
CA GLU A 123 -14.38 7.77 -20.36
C GLU A 123 -15.24 7.13 -19.26
N ASN A 124 -16.55 7.41 -19.25
CA ASN A 124 -17.48 6.87 -18.26
C ASN A 124 -17.77 5.39 -18.54
N LEU A 125 -18.05 5.06 -19.81
CA LEU A 125 -18.28 3.68 -20.23
C LEU A 125 -17.07 2.77 -19.96
N ILE A 126 -15.85 3.31 -20.09
CA ILE A 126 -14.63 2.57 -19.79
C ILE A 126 -14.54 2.27 -18.29
N LYS A 127 -14.83 3.26 -17.44
CA LYS A 127 -14.85 3.08 -15.97
C LYS A 127 -15.92 2.08 -15.53
N GLU A 128 -17.07 2.06 -16.20
CA GLU A 128 -18.16 1.10 -15.91
C GLU A 128 -17.84 -0.31 -16.40
N LYS A 129 -17.23 -0.42 -17.58
CA LYS A 129 -16.96 -1.72 -18.22
C LYS A 129 -15.89 -2.54 -17.51
N TYR A 130 -14.98 -1.91 -16.78
CA TYR A 130 -13.80 -2.55 -16.19
C TYR A 130 -13.64 -2.33 -14.68
N PRO A 131 -14.71 -2.36 -13.87
CA PRO A 131 -14.57 -2.40 -12.41
C PRO A 131 -14.02 -3.80 -11.97
N PRO A 132 -13.21 -3.89 -10.94
CA PRO A 132 -12.68 -2.89 -10.01
C PRO A 132 -11.27 -2.42 -10.36
N ILE A 133 -10.84 -2.53 -11.61
CA ILE A 133 -9.48 -2.18 -12.03
C ILE A 133 -9.42 -0.66 -12.25
N HIS A 134 -8.44 -0.01 -11.63
CA HIS A 134 -8.18 1.42 -11.83
C HIS A 134 -7.63 1.66 -13.23
N TYR A 135 -8.31 2.48 -14.02
CA TYR A 135 -7.89 2.83 -15.36
C TYR A 135 -7.46 4.28 -15.48
N LYS A 136 -6.39 4.47 -16.21
CA LYS A 136 -5.96 5.79 -16.66
C LYS A 136 -6.03 5.83 -18.18
N ILE A 137 -6.60 6.91 -18.73
CA ILE A 137 -6.60 7.13 -20.19
C ILE A 137 -5.31 7.85 -20.55
N ILE A 138 -4.55 7.28 -21.46
CA ILE A 138 -3.33 7.85 -21.99
C ILE A 138 -3.37 7.96 -23.50
N TRP A 139 -2.66 8.94 -24.00
CA TRP A 139 -2.28 9.02 -25.40
C TRP A 139 -0.84 8.53 -25.55
N ALA A 140 -0.63 7.50 -26.39
CA ALA A 140 0.68 6.96 -26.66
C ALA A 140 1.41 7.86 -27.66
N ASN A 141 2.47 8.52 -27.21
CA ASN A 141 3.44 9.16 -28.08
C ASN A 141 4.52 8.14 -28.51
N GLU A 142 5.45 8.53 -29.36
CA GLU A 142 6.53 7.67 -29.85
C GLU A 142 7.37 7.07 -28.70
N ASN A 143 7.68 7.85 -27.68
CA ASN A 143 8.46 7.39 -26.54
C ASN A 143 7.70 6.34 -25.72
N TYR A 144 6.39 6.57 -25.49
CA TYR A 144 5.57 5.61 -24.76
C TYR A 144 5.45 4.29 -25.53
N ALA A 145 5.15 4.37 -26.84
CA ALA A 145 5.04 3.20 -27.70
C ALA A 145 6.35 2.40 -27.79
N ALA A 146 7.50 3.07 -27.76
CA ALA A 146 8.80 2.41 -27.75
C ALA A 146 9.13 1.65 -26.46
N LEU A 147 8.53 2.04 -25.33
CA LEU A 147 8.77 1.45 -24.00
C LEU A 147 7.75 0.36 -23.64
N HIS A 148 6.58 0.33 -24.28
CA HIS A 148 5.47 -0.56 -23.96
C HIS A 148 5.12 -1.43 -25.17
N GLU A 149 5.44 -2.72 -25.07
CA GLU A 149 5.20 -3.67 -26.17
C GLU A 149 3.71 -3.75 -26.57
N GLY A 150 3.44 -3.66 -27.86
CA GLY A 150 2.09 -3.70 -28.39
C GLY A 150 1.32 -2.37 -28.35
N LYS A 151 1.96 -1.27 -27.95
CA LYS A 151 1.38 0.07 -28.04
C LYS A 151 1.87 0.77 -29.31
N GLU A 152 0.98 1.54 -29.93
CA GLU A 152 1.27 2.31 -31.14
C GLU A 152 1.17 3.80 -30.88
N ALA A 153 2.10 4.56 -31.45
CA ALA A 153 2.07 6.01 -31.38
C ALA A 153 0.82 6.59 -32.06
N GLY A 154 0.21 7.60 -31.46
CA GLY A 154 -1.04 8.21 -31.95
C GLY A 154 -2.32 7.54 -31.45
N LYS A 155 -2.23 6.36 -30.86
CA LYS A 155 -3.35 5.65 -30.28
C LYS A 155 -3.64 6.09 -28.84
N VAL A 156 -4.87 5.86 -28.40
CA VAL A 156 -5.35 6.14 -27.05
C VAL A 156 -5.69 4.83 -26.36
N TYR A 157 -5.16 4.66 -25.17
CA TYR A 157 -5.35 3.44 -24.38
C TYR A 157 -5.99 3.75 -23.03
N ALA A 158 -6.90 2.88 -22.61
CA ALA A 158 -7.24 2.72 -21.20
C ALA A 158 -6.23 1.73 -20.59
N ILE A 159 -5.35 2.23 -19.74
CA ILE A 159 -4.32 1.41 -19.07
C ILE A 159 -4.74 1.09 -17.66
N SER A 160 -4.48 -0.14 -17.24
CA SER A 160 -4.68 -0.55 -15.86
C SER A 160 -3.47 -0.17 -15.02
N THR A 161 -3.67 0.70 -14.03
CA THR A 161 -2.58 1.25 -13.21
C THR A 161 -2.31 0.47 -11.93
N HIS A 162 -3.18 -0.50 -11.57
CA HIS A 162 -3.04 -1.28 -10.35
C HIS A 162 -2.73 -2.74 -10.64
N PRO A 163 -1.81 -3.35 -9.88
CA PRO A 163 -1.50 -4.76 -10.02
C PRO A 163 -2.70 -5.61 -9.58
N ASN A 164 -3.04 -6.62 -10.36
CA ASN A 164 -4.06 -7.60 -9.97
C ASN A 164 -3.45 -8.68 -9.08
N ILE A 165 -3.13 -8.30 -7.85
CA ILE A 165 -2.57 -9.20 -6.84
C ILE A 165 -3.70 -9.69 -5.94
N LYS A 166 -3.88 -11.01 -5.88
CA LYS A 166 -4.83 -11.65 -4.96
C LYS A 166 -4.12 -11.96 -3.65
N LYS A 167 -4.50 -11.28 -2.60
CA LYS A 167 -3.89 -11.43 -1.27
C LYS A 167 -3.93 -12.88 -0.76
N GLU A 168 -4.95 -13.64 -1.13
CA GLU A 168 -5.13 -15.04 -0.77
C GLU A 168 -4.08 -15.97 -1.42
N GLU A 169 -3.45 -15.53 -2.50
CA GLU A 169 -2.41 -16.27 -3.20
C GLU A 169 -0.99 -15.92 -2.71
N LEU A 170 -0.86 -14.86 -1.88
CA LEU A 170 0.41 -14.46 -1.31
C LEU A 170 0.85 -15.41 -0.20
N SER A 171 2.10 -15.80 -0.24
CA SER A 171 2.75 -16.66 0.74
C SER A 171 4.25 -16.36 0.78
N GLU A 172 4.94 -16.93 1.74
CA GLU A 172 6.41 -16.82 1.85
C GLU A 172 7.15 -17.12 0.54
N LYS A 173 6.62 -18.07 -0.28
CA LYS A 173 7.22 -18.52 -1.55
C LYS A 173 6.71 -17.77 -2.77
N LYS A 174 5.60 -17.05 -2.62
CA LYS A 174 4.89 -16.36 -3.70
C LYS A 174 4.53 -14.93 -3.29
N PHE A 175 5.48 -14.20 -2.77
CA PHE A 175 5.25 -12.81 -2.41
C PHE A 175 5.65 -11.90 -3.57
N VAL A 176 4.71 -11.08 -4.02
CA VAL A 176 4.86 -10.21 -5.19
C VAL A 176 4.51 -8.79 -4.80
N LEU A 177 5.33 -7.83 -5.22
CA LEU A 177 5.04 -6.40 -5.12
C LEU A 177 4.77 -5.81 -6.50
N GLY A 178 3.70 -5.02 -6.61
CA GLY A 178 3.38 -4.25 -7.81
C GLY A 178 4.33 -3.07 -8.03
N GLY A 179 4.94 -2.59 -6.98
CA GLY A 179 5.85 -1.45 -6.95
C GLY A 179 6.02 -0.91 -5.54
N VAL A 180 6.56 0.29 -5.43
CA VAL A 180 6.66 1.05 -4.18
C VAL A 180 6.18 2.49 -4.42
N PRO A 181 5.50 3.11 -3.44
CA PRO A 181 5.20 2.58 -2.09
C PRO A 181 4.13 1.49 -2.08
N THR A 182 4.24 0.54 -1.18
CA THR A 182 3.20 -0.46 -0.91
C THR A 182 3.09 -0.71 0.59
N LEU A 183 1.88 -0.69 1.13
CA LEU A 183 1.59 -1.06 2.50
C LEU A 183 0.86 -2.41 2.52
N VAL A 184 1.38 -3.36 3.27
CA VAL A 184 0.81 -4.70 3.41
C VAL A 184 0.43 -4.95 4.85
N GLU A 185 -0.79 -5.40 5.06
CA GLU A 185 -1.31 -5.73 6.38
C GLU A 185 -1.23 -7.24 6.61
N PHE A 186 -0.61 -7.62 7.72
CA PHE A 186 -0.44 -9.00 8.15
C PHE A 186 -1.24 -9.28 9.42
N GLU A 187 -1.80 -10.46 9.50
CA GLU A 187 -2.37 -11.02 10.73
C GLU A 187 -2.07 -12.52 10.80
N ASN A 188 -1.37 -12.92 11.87
CA ASN A 188 -1.10 -14.33 12.18
C ASN A 188 -0.66 -15.16 10.95
N HIS A 189 0.50 -14.83 10.40
CA HIS A 189 1.14 -15.52 9.27
C HIS A 189 0.45 -15.36 7.91
N LYS A 190 -0.46 -14.38 7.75
CA LYS A 190 -1.20 -14.16 6.52
C LYS A 190 -1.24 -12.68 6.13
N VAL A 191 -1.24 -12.42 4.83
CA VAL A 191 -1.60 -11.12 4.29
C VAL A 191 -3.12 -10.99 4.32
N ILE A 192 -3.62 -9.94 4.98
CA ILE A 192 -5.06 -9.67 5.06
C ILE A 192 -5.48 -8.47 4.22
N ASN A 193 -4.56 -7.51 3.98
CA ASN A 193 -4.79 -6.44 3.03
C ASN A 193 -3.49 -6.05 2.32
N PHE A 194 -3.68 -5.45 1.15
CA PHE A 194 -2.60 -4.98 0.29
C PHE A 194 -3.03 -3.63 -0.30
N TYR A 195 -2.30 -2.58 0.07
CA TYR A 195 -2.56 -1.22 -0.37
C TYR A 195 -1.43 -0.79 -1.31
N PHE A 196 -1.78 -0.62 -2.55
CA PHE A 196 -0.92 -0.09 -3.58
C PHE A 196 -1.41 1.30 -3.93
N ASP A 197 -0.50 2.21 -4.23
CA ASP A 197 -0.76 3.64 -4.44
C ASP A 197 -1.96 3.95 -5.34
N ASP A 198 -2.74 4.98 -4.94
CA ASP A 198 -3.74 5.70 -5.72
C ASP A 198 -3.30 7.16 -5.93
#